data_116961c5b390c9f2c62e713016795f59
#
_entry.id   116961c5b390c9f2c62e713016795f59
#
_cell.length_a   1.000
_cell.length_b   1.000
_cell.length_c   1.000
_cell.angle_alpha   90.00
_cell.angle_beta   90.00
_cell.angle_gamma   90.00
#
_symmetry.space_group_name_H-M   'P 1'
#
loop_
_entity.id
_entity.type
_entity.pdbx_description
1 polymer ?
#
loop_
_entity_poly.entity_id
_entity_poly.type
_entity_poly.pdbx_seq_one_letter_code
_entity_poly.pdbx_strand_id
1 'polypeptide(L)'
;MTLKDRIQPGLFGLAMVLASTVTLADTRLAEAEACTAEANRLDRLACFDEVFATPLARYEQGRRVQEVNQSERWRRAFAQASGEDASGVTYRDTGAAAGHLVTVSALGVQPPRPVLALQCHNNITELTVMLPEPINRERVEVALGPERAYWRVRDDGLVVSAGRGLPAIRIVQQIVGQPDARIHAEAQELDGLLFDLSGYAEAIRPLRQACGW
;
A
#
# COMPACT_ATOMS: atom_id res chain seq x y z
N MET A 1 -43.71 73.97 -53.08
CA MET A 1 -43.32 74.56 -51.77
C MET A 1 -42.79 73.51 -50.87
N THR A 2 -41.63 73.48 -50.83
CA THR A 2 -40.43 73.06 -50.05
C THR A 2 -40.73 73.01 -48.56
N LEU A 3 -40.41 71.88 -47.94
CA LEU A 3 -39.66 71.87 -46.65
C LEU A 3 -38.80 70.63 -46.49
N LYS A 4 -37.58 70.92 -46.32
CA LYS A 4 -36.44 70.02 -46.20
C LYS A 4 -36.23 69.81 -44.71
N ASP A 5 -36.48 68.62 -44.19
CA ASP A 5 -36.07 68.30 -42.84
C ASP A 5 -34.84 67.43 -42.80
N ARG A 6 -33.86 67.99 -42.16
CA ARG A 6 -32.54 67.35 -41.91
C ARG A 6 -32.66 66.40 -40.76
N ILE A 7 -32.38 65.16 -40.98
CA ILE A 7 -32.16 64.17 -39.93
C ILE A 7 -30.68 64.09 -39.61
N GLN A 8 -30.32 64.54 -38.41
CA GLN A 8 -28.98 64.37 -37.83
C GLN A 8 -28.78 62.93 -37.41
N PRO A 9 -27.66 62.29 -37.74
CA PRO A 9 -27.31 60.99 -37.19
C PRO A 9 -26.76 61.17 -35.77
N GLY A 10 -27.48 60.64 -34.79
CA GLY A 10 -26.99 60.51 -33.41
C GLY A 10 -25.84 59.51 -33.35
N LEU A 11 -24.74 59.98 -32.85
CA LEU A 11 -23.61 59.14 -32.42
C LEU A 11 -24.07 58.25 -31.25
N PHE A 12 -24.37 57.01 -31.53
CA PHE A 12 -24.43 56.00 -30.45
C PHE A 12 -23.00 55.60 -30.09
N GLY A 13 -22.57 56.10 -28.93
CA GLY A 13 -21.31 55.69 -28.30
C GLY A 13 -21.41 54.22 -27.95
N LEU A 14 -20.63 53.42 -28.65
CA LEU A 14 -20.37 52.00 -28.30
C LEU A 14 -19.53 51.96 -27.03
N ALA A 15 -20.16 51.85 -25.88
CA ALA A 15 -19.50 51.59 -24.62
C ALA A 15 -18.98 50.16 -24.68
N MET A 16 -17.71 50.00 -24.95
CA MET A 16 -16.98 48.73 -24.91
C MET A 16 -16.83 48.31 -23.45
N VAL A 17 -17.73 47.46 -23.00
CA VAL A 17 -17.60 46.78 -21.71
C VAL A 17 -16.47 45.78 -21.87
N LEU A 18 -15.25 46.16 -21.47
CA LEU A 18 -14.16 45.27 -21.20
C LEU A 18 -14.53 44.46 -19.96
N ALA A 19 -15.32 43.44 -20.15
CA ALA A 19 -15.54 42.42 -19.12
C ALA A 19 -14.19 41.73 -18.85
N SER A 20 -13.66 42.02 -17.69
CA SER A 20 -12.43 41.44 -17.16
C SER A 20 -12.56 39.92 -17.10
N THR A 21 -11.92 39.21 -18.03
CA THR A 21 -11.74 37.75 -18.01
C THR A 21 -10.60 37.36 -17.05
N VAL A 22 -10.44 38.17 -16.00
CA VAL A 22 -9.57 37.83 -14.90
C VAL A 22 -10.37 36.95 -14.01
N THR A 23 -10.14 35.56 -14.06
CA THR A 23 -10.51 35.05 -12.76
C THR A 23 -10.41 33.54 -12.57
N LEU A 24 -10.58 32.71 -13.58
CA LEU A 24 -10.50 31.25 -13.34
C LEU A 24 -9.05 30.77 -13.14
N ALA A 25 -8.07 31.44 -13.73
CA ALA A 25 -6.66 31.11 -13.56
C ALA A 25 -6.12 31.62 -12.18
N ASP A 26 -6.55 32.82 -11.78
CA ASP A 26 -6.11 33.41 -10.50
C ASP A 26 -6.71 32.68 -9.29
N THR A 27 -7.97 32.23 -9.37
CA THR A 27 -8.57 31.41 -8.32
C THR A 27 -7.89 30.08 -8.16
N ARG A 28 -7.61 29.37 -9.26
CA ARG A 28 -6.88 28.09 -9.20
C ARG A 28 -5.47 28.24 -8.65
N LEU A 29 -4.80 29.32 -8.97
CA LEU A 29 -3.46 29.58 -8.43
C LEU A 29 -3.50 29.80 -6.92
N ALA A 30 -4.46 30.60 -6.44
CA ALA A 30 -4.64 30.83 -5.00
C ALA A 30 -5.01 29.53 -4.25
N GLU A 31 -5.86 28.70 -4.83
CA GLU A 31 -6.19 27.38 -4.27
C GLU A 31 -4.96 26.46 -4.24
N ALA A 32 -4.13 26.46 -5.30
CA ALA A 32 -2.90 25.69 -5.34
C ALA A 32 -1.87 26.22 -4.32
N GLU A 33 -1.78 27.52 -4.11
CA GLU A 33 -0.92 28.10 -3.07
C GLU A 33 -1.35 27.64 -1.67
N ALA A 34 -2.66 27.51 -1.40
CA ALA A 34 -3.16 26.98 -0.14
C ALA A 34 -2.69 25.53 0.11
N CYS A 35 -2.55 24.70 -0.93
CA CYS A 35 -2.02 23.35 -0.82
C CYS A 35 -0.58 23.31 -0.32
N THR A 36 0.22 24.38 -0.50
CA THR A 36 1.60 24.43 -0.02
C THR A 36 1.71 24.45 1.50
N ALA A 37 0.64 24.80 2.20
CA ALA A 37 0.58 24.81 3.67
C ALA A 37 0.42 23.39 4.25
N GLU A 38 0.05 22.39 3.41
CA GLU A 38 -0.10 21.02 3.85
C GLU A 38 1.27 20.37 4.09
N ALA A 39 1.51 19.93 5.32
CA ALA A 39 2.80 19.38 5.73
C ALA A 39 2.98 17.92 5.25
N ASN A 40 1.88 17.15 5.17
CA ASN A 40 1.92 15.78 4.69
C ASN A 40 2.08 15.75 3.17
N ARG A 41 3.07 15.03 2.67
CA ARG A 41 3.37 14.97 1.23
C ARG A 41 2.24 14.38 0.39
N LEU A 42 1.55 13.36 0.90
CA LEU A 42 0.47 12.70 0.17
C LEU A 42 -0.78 13.57 0.16
N ASP A 43 -1.11 14.20 1.27
CA ASP A 43 -2.26 15.09 1.38
C ASP A 43 -2.04 16.35 0.55
N ARG A 44 -0.82 16.88 0.55
CA ARG A 44 -0.43 17.98 -0.33
C ARG A 44 -0.55 17.62 -1.82
N LEU A 45 -0.10 16.42 -2.21
CA LEU A 45 -0.26 15.95 -3.60
C LEU A 45 -1.75 15.80 -3.94
N ALA A 46 -2.54 15.19 -3.08
CA ALA A 46 -3.98 15.05 -3.28
C ALA A 46 -4.68 16.42 -3.43
N CYS A 47 -4.29 17.41 -2.63
CA CYS A 47 -4.77 18.78 -2.74
C CYS A 47 -4.46 19.39 -4.13
N PHE A 48 -3.23 19.25 -4.62
CA PHE A 48 -2.88 19.73 -5.96
C PHE A 48 -3.65 18.99 -7.05
N ASP A 49 -3.80 17.67 -6.92
CA ASP A 49 -4.55 16.84 -7.86
C ASP A 49 -6.01 17.29 -7.96
N GLU A 50 -6.64 17.68 -6.85
CA GLU A 50 -7.98 18.22 -6.81
C GLU A 50 -8.07 19.59 -7.50
N VAL A 51 -7.18 20.54 -7.14
CA VAL A 51 -7.17 21.90 -7.70
C VAL A 51 -6.97 21.87 -9.22
N PHE A 52 -6.05 21.04 -9.71
CA PHE A 52 -5.75 20.94 -11.14
C PHE A 52 -6.61 19.92 -11.88
N ALA A 53 -7.55 19.29 -11.18
CA ALA A 53 -8.39 18.22 -11.72
C ALA A 53 -7.54 17.18 -12.46
N THR A 54 -6.41 16.79 -11.84
CA THR A 54 -5.52 15.79 -12.39
C THR A 54 -6.34 14.51 -12.60
N PRO A 55 -6.35 13.91 -13.78
CA PRO A 55 -7.28 12.84 -14.09
C PRO A 55 -6.89 11.55 -13.35
N LEU A 56 -7.21 11.48 -12.06
CA LEU A 56 -7.19 10.24 -11.28
C LEU A 56 -8.05 9.16 -11.96
N ALA A 57 -9.12 9.57 -12.63
CA ALA A 57 -9.99 8.69 -13.41
C ALA A 57 -9.27 7.89 -14.51
N ARG A 58 -8.14 8.35 -15.04
CA ARG A 58 -7.33 7.55 -15.97
C ARG A 58 -6.54 6.45 -15.28
N TYR A 59 -6.18 6.65 -14.02
CA TYR A 59 -5.58 5.59 -13.19
C TYR A 59 -6.62 4.58 -12.75
N GLU A 60 -7.84 5.01 -12.44
CA GLU A 60 -8.95 4.13 -12.09
C GLU A 60 -9.50 3.39 -13.31
N GLN A 61 -9.52 4.00 -14.51
CA GLN A 61 -9.94 3.32 -15.74
C GLN A 61 -8.90 2.33 -16.28
N GLY A 62 -7.61 2.51 -15.96
CA GLY A 62 -6.57 1.53 -16.26
C GLY A 62 -6.46 0.43 -15.21
N ARG A 63 -6.84 0.72 -13.98
CA ARG A 63 -7.10 -0.24 -12.93
C ARG A 63 -8.57 -0.67 -13.07
N ARG A 64 -8.89 -1.52 -14.06
CA ARG A 64 -9.89 -2.52 -13.73
C ARG A 64 -9.37 -3.13 -12.44
N VAL A 65 -10.09 -2.91 -11.37
CA VAL A 65 -9.93 -3.69 -10.15
C VAL A 65 -10.16 -5.12 -10.63
N GLN A 66 -9.09 -5.76 -11.08
CA GLN A 66 -9.04 -7.19 -11.14
C GLN A 66 -9.35 -7.52 -9.69
N GLU A 67 -10.51 -8.08 -9.41
CA GLU A 67 -10.85 -8.54 -8.07
C GLU A 67 -9.69 -9.45 -7.69
N VAL A 68 -8.76 -8.88 -6.95
CA VAL A 68 -7.58 -9.61 -6.52
C VAL A 68 -8.13 -10.66 -5.60
N ASN A 69 -8.12 -11.90 -6.06
CA ASN A 69 -8.69 -13.01 -5.32
C ASN A 69 -7.82 -13.25 -4.08
N GLN A 70 -8.20 -12.61 -3.00
CA GLN A 70 -7.55 -12.76 -1.71
C GLN A 70 -7.72 -14.21 -1.26
N SER A 71 -6.62 -14.95 -1.26
CA SER A 71 -6.61 -16.33 -0.81
C SER A 71 -7.04 -16.43 0.66
N GLU A 72 -7.56 -17.57 1.07
CA GLU A 72 -8.00 -17.79 2.44
C GLU A 72 -6.85 -17.62 3.44
N ARG A 73 -5.63 -18.04 3.09
CA ARG A 73 -4.44 -17.83 3.91
C ARG A 73 -4.12 -16.35 4.11
N TRP A 74 -4.28 -15.53 3.07
CA TRP A 74 -4.10 -14.09 3.15
C TRP A 74 -5.14 -13.47 4.10
N ARG A 75 -6.43 -13.79 3.90
CA ARG A 75 -7.50 -13.27 4.77
C ARG A 75 -7.29 -13.64 6.24
N ARG A 76 -6.87 -14.87 6.52
CA ARG A 76 -6.58 -15.31 7.91
C ARG A 76 -5.43 -14.54 8.52
N ALA A 77 -4.33 -14.36 7.79
CA ALA A 77 -3.17 -13.63 8.28
C ALA A 77 -3.51 -12.16 8.57
N PHE A 78 -4.22 -11.50 7.65
CA PHE A 78 -4.65 -10.13 7.86
C PHE A 78 -5.67 -9.99 8.99
N ALA A 79 -6.63 -10.88 9.10
CA ALA A 79 -7.60 -10.88 10.21
C ALA A 79 -6.89 -11.06 11.57
N GLN A 80 -5.89 -11.95 11.65
CA GLN A 80 -5.09 -12.14 12.86
C GLN A 80 -4.24 -10.91 13.17
N ALA A 81 -3.61 -10.31 12.17
CA ALA A 81 -2.72 -9.17 12.33
C ALA A 81 -3.45 -7.83 12.56
N SER A 82 -4.77 -7.77 12.32
CA SER A 82 -5.61 -6.58 12.50
C SER A 82 -6.52 -6.66 13.72
N GLY A 83 -6.47 -7.75 14.51
CA GLY A 83 -7.27 -7.92 15.72
C GLY A 83 -6.89 -6.89 16.82
N GLU A 84 -7.78 -6.66 17.77
CA GLU A 84 -7.57 -5.72 18.89
C GLU A 84 -6.33 -6.07 19.73
N ASP A 85 -5.96 -7.36 19.80
CA ASP A 85 -4.78 -7.87 20.49
C ASP A 85 -3.52 -7.93 19.59
N ALA A 86 -3.58 -7.41 18.37
CA ALA A 86 -2.53 -7.54 17.34
C ALA A 86 -1.37 -6.55 17.51
N SER A 87 -1.03 -6.16 18.75
CA SER A 87 0.17 -5.40 19.03
C SER A 87 1.39 -6.33 19.07
N GLY A 88 2.12 -6.45 17.95
CA GLY A 88 3.34 -7.25 17.88
C GLY A 88 3.14 -8.63 17.27
N VAL A 89 3.78 -9.63 17.85
CA VAL A 89 3.76 -11.02 17.38
C VAL A 89 2.53 -11.76 17.91
N THR A 90 1.72 -12.30 17.00
CA THR A 90 0.52 -13.05 17.36
C THR A 90 0.61 -14.50 16.87
N TYR A 91 0.43 -15.47 17.74
CA TYR A 91 0.30 -16.89 17.41
C TYR A 91 -1.17 -17.33 17.49
N ARG A 92 -1.55 -18.19 16.55
CA ARG A 92 -2.84 -18.89 16.60
C ARG A 92 -2.71 -20.32 16.05
N ASP A 93 -3.31 -21.27 16.75
CA ASP A 93 -3.65 -22.57 16.17
C ASP A 93 -4.96 -22.41 15.39
N THR A 94 -4.87 -22.59 14.07
CA THR A 94 -6.01 -22.37 13.15
C THR A 94 -6.74 -23.68 12.86
N GLY A 95 -6.43 -24.74 13.62
CA GLY A 95 -7.01 -26.09 13.49
C GLY A 95 -6.29 -26.96 12.47
N ALA A 96 -6.66 -28.23 12.43
CA ALA A 96 -5.98 -29.26 11.62
C ALA A 96 -5.90 -28.95 10.12
N ALA A 97 -6.90 -28.28 9.55
CA ALA A 97 -6.94 -27.96 8.12
C ALA A 97 -6.06 -26.78 7.75
N ALA A 98 -5.78 -25.86 8.67
CA ALA A 98 -5.04 -24.63 8.38
C ALA A 98 -3.70 -24.55 9.14
N GLY A 99 -3.51 -25.40 10.18
CA GLY A 99 -2.28 -25.50 10.95
C GLY A 99 -2.00 -24.31 11.84
N HIS A 100 -0.73 -24.11 12.14
CA HIS A 100 -0.27 -23.05 13.04
C HIS A 100 0.11 -21.81 12.26
N LEU A 101 -0.26 -20.64 12.76
CA LEU A 101 0.01 -19.35 12.13
C LEU A 101 0.60 -18.37 13.14
N VAL A 102 1.74 -17.79 12.80
CA VAL A 102 2.33 -16.64 13.51
C VAL A 102 2.36 -15.45 12.56
N THR A 103 1.88 -14.31 13.03
CA THR A 103 1.85 -13.05 12.25
C THR A 103 2.54 -11.92 12.98
N VAL A 104 3.20 -11.05 12.22
CA VAL A 104 3.80 -9.80 12.69
C VAL A 104 3.45 -8.71 11.70
N SER A 105 2.80 -7.64 12.13
CA SER A 105 2.51 -6.48 11.28
C SER A 105 3.73 -5.61 11.09
N ALA A 106 3.89 -5.05 9.88
CA ALA A 106 4.96 -4.09 9.62
C ALA A 106 4.77 -2.81 10.43
N LEU A 107 5.89 -2.28 10.95
CA LEU A 107 5.94 -1.02 11.67
C LEU A 107 6.05 0.18 10.72
N GLY A 108 5.55 1.34 11.17
CA GLY A 108 5.72 2.61 10.46
C GLY A 108 4.94 2.72 9.15
N VAL A 109 3.99 1.82 8.91
CA VAL A 109 3.12 1.79 7.72
C VAL A 109 1.68 1.95 8.14
N GLN A 110 0.90 2.71 7.37
CA GLN A 110 -0.54 2.85 7.64
C GLN A 110 -1.32 1.56 7.35
N PRO A 111 -2.40 1.28 8.08
CA PRO A 111 -3.27 0.14 7.80
C PRO A 111 -3.98 0.27 6.42
N PRO A 112 -4.20 -0.86 5.73
CA PRO A 112 -3.81 -2.22 6.10
C PRO A 112 -2.30 -2.44 5.94
N ARG A 113 -1.65 -2.98 6.99
CA ARG A 113 -0.19 -3.14 7.03
C ARG A 113 0.27 -4.44 6.39
N PRO A 114 1.41 -4.47 5.70
CA PRO A 114 2.06 -5.72 5.33
C PRO A 114 2.28 -6.62 6.54
N VAL A 115 2.15 -7.93 6.35
CA VAL A 115 2.22 -8.93 7.41
C VAL A 115 3.31 -9.94 7.10
N LEU A 116 4.27 -10.09 8.00
CA LEU A 116 5.18 -11.24 8.00
C LEU A 116 4.43 -12.42 8.63
N ALA A 117 4.24 -13.49 7.87
CA ALA A 117 3.51 -14.67 8.31
C ALA A 117 4.38 -15.92 8.24
N LEU A 118 4.47 -16.64 9.36
CA LEU A 118 5.05 -17.97 9.44
C LEU A 118 3.93 -18.99 9.66
N GLN A 119 3.85 -19.97 8.79
CA GLN A 119 2.81 -21.00 8.81
C GLN A 119 3.42 -22.39 8.91
N CYS A 120 2.77 -23.27 9.68
CA CYS A 120 2.98 -24.71 9.60
C CYS A 120 1.67 -25.37 9.17
N HIS A 121 1.66 -25.96 7.98
CA HIS A 121 0.51 -26.68 7.45
C HIS A 121 0.96 -28.00 6.86
N ASN A 122 0.33 -29.11 7.25
CA ASN A 122 0.72 -30.45 6.85
C ASN A 122 2.23 -30.73 7.05
N ASN A 123 2.77 -30.35 8.20
CA ASN A 123 4.20 -30.45 8.54
C ASN A 123 5.13 -29.68 7.59
N ILE A 124 4.61 -28.70 6.85
CA ILE A 124 5.40 -27.86 5.97
C ILE A 124 5.41 -26.43 6.51
N THR A 125 6.58 -25.96 6.86
CA THR A 125 6.80 -24.57 7.26
C THR A 125 6.87 -23.68 6.01
N GLU A 126 6.17 -22.56 6.02
CA GLU A 126 6.24 -21.53 4.97
C GLU A 126 6.39 -20.14 5.63
N LEU A 127 7.35 -19.36 5.13
CA LEU A 127 7.54 -17.96 5.51
C LEU A 127 7.13 -17.07 4.34
N THR A 128 6.26 -16.12 4.62
CA THR A 128 5.74 -15.19 3.60
C THR A 128 5.66 -13.78 4.12
N VAL A 129 5.76 -12.81 3.21
CA VAL A 129 5.27 -11.45 3.42
C VAL A 129 3.99 -11.30 2.62
N MET A 130 2.92 -10.96 3.31
CA MET A 130 1.62 -10.72 2.71
C MET A 130 1.39 -9.23 2.60
N LEU A 131 0.99 -8.77 1.41
CA LEU A 131 0.83 -7.38 1.07
C LEU A 131 -0.64 -7.00 1.00
N PRO A 132 -1.01 -5.77 1.38
CA PRO A 132 -2.38 -5.28 1.22
C PRO A 132 -2.72 -5.01 -0.24
N GLU A 133 -1.71 -4.68 -1.06
CA GLU A 133 -1.84 -4.41 -2.48
C GLU A 133 -0.92 -5.35 -3.28
N PRO A 134 -1.35 -5.78 -4.49
CA PRO A 134 -0.57 -6.72 -5.28
C PRO A 134 0.64 -6.06 -5.92
N ILE A 135 1.73 -6.81 -6.02
CA ILE A 135 2.89 -6.46 -6.84
C ILE A 135 2.85 -7.22 -8.16
N ASN A 136 3.18 -6.54 -9.25
CA ASN A 136 3.16 -7.14 -10.59
C ASN A 136 4.54 -7.68 -10.98
N ARG A 137 4.95 -8.73 -10.28
CA ARG A 137 6.22 -9.44 -10.52
C ARG A 137 6.04 -10.93 -10.22
N GLU A 138 6.79 -11.80 -10.86
CA GLU A 138 6.78 -13.23 -10.55
C GLU A 138 7.74 -13.59 -9.40
N ARG A 139 8.82 -12.83 -9.30
CA ARG A 139 9.90 -13.01 -8.30
C ARG A 139 10.43 -11.65 -7.88
N VAL A 140 10.90 -11.58 -6.64
CA VAL A 140 11.57 -10.39 -6.09
C VAL A 140 12.83 -10.87 -5.35
N GLU A 141 13.95 -10.21 -5.55
CA GLU A 141 15.12 -10.41 -4.70
C GLU A 141 14.86 -9.78 -3.33
N VAL A 142 14.98 -10.57 -2.28
CA VAL A 142 14.70 -10.17 -0.89
C VAL A 142 15.85 -10.60 0.00
N ALA A 143 16.28 -9.69 0.86
CA ALA A 143 17.12 -10.00 2.01
C ALA A 143 16.29 -9.79 3.29
N LEU A 144 16.13 -10.87 4.05
CA LEU A 144 15.58 -10.88 5.39
C LEU A 144 16.53 -11.69 6.27
N GLY A 145 17.37 -10.99 7.06
CA GLY A 145 18.55 -11.55 7.66
C GLY A 145 19.79 -11.39 6.75
N PRO A 146 20.86 -12.19 6.93
CA PRO A 146 22.13 -12.01 6.24
C PRO A 146 22.14 -12.46 4.78
N GLU A 147 21.21 -13.30 4.38
CA GLU A 147 21.19 -13.90 3.04
C GLU A 147 20.19 -13.20 2.11
N ARG A 148 20.58 -13.09 0.83
CA ARG A 148 19.67 -12.66 -0.25
C ARG A 148 19.17 -13.86 -1.01
N ALA A 149 17.90 -13.86 -1.37
CA ALA A 149 17.28 -14.91 -2.15
C ALA A 149 16.14 -14.37 -3.03
N TYR A 150 15.85 -15.06 -4.11
CA TYR A 150 14.66 -14.77 -4.91
C TYR A 150 13.43 -15.42 -4.28
N TRP A 151 12.51 -14.58 -3.81
CA TRP A 151 11.23 -15.01 -3.30
C TRP A 151 10.20 -15.01 -4.43
N ARG A 152 9.29 -15.97 -4.37
CA ARG A 152 8.22 -16.09 -5.38
C ARG A 152 7.00 -15.27 -4.98
N VAL A 153 6.48 -14.55 -5.96
CA VAL A 153 5.19 -13.86 -5.83
C VAL A 153 4.07 -14.83 -6.18
N ARG A 154 3.04 -14.86 -5.37
CA ARG A 154 1.90 -15.77 -5.44
C ARG A 154 0.61 -15.02 -5.14
N ASP A 155 -0.53 -15.73 -5.29
CA ASP A 155 -1.85 -15.21 -4.91
C ASP A 155 -2.10 -13.83 -5.54
N ASP A 156 -2.01 -13.79 -6.88
CA ASP A 156 -2.23 -12.59 -7.70
C ASP A 156 -1.39 -11.36 -7.24
N GLY A 157 -0.19 -11.58 -6.73
CA GLY A 157 0.71 -10.52 -6.32
C GLY A 157 0.67 -10.18 -4.83
N LEU A 158 -0.26 -10.75 -4.06
CA LEU A 158 -0.47 -10.43 -2.65
C LEU A 158 0.47 -11.14 -1.68
N VAL A 159 1.12 -12.22 -2.09
CA VAL A 159 1.95 -13.04 -1.22
C VAL A 159 3.34 -13.22 -1.80
N VAL A 160 4.35 -12.82 -1.06
CA VAL A 160 5.77 -13.00 -1.41
C VAL A 160 6.36 -14.07 -0.50
N SER A 161 6.70 -15.23 -1.09
CA SER A 161 7.08 -16.43 -0.35
C SER A 161 8.59 -16.69 -0.40
N ALA A 162 9.20 -16.84 0.77
CA ALA A 162 10.60 -17.26 0.95
C ALA A 162 10.83 -18.72 0.55
N GLY A 163 9.76 -19.45 0.29
CA GLY A 163 9.78 -20.87 0.02
C GLY A 163 9.12 -21.70 1.13
N ARG A 164 9.15 -23.00 0.95
CA ARG A 164 8.50 -23.97 1.84
C ARG A 164 9.54 -24.96 2.39
N GLY A 165 9.37 -25.40 3.62
CA GLY A 165 10.28 -26.32 4.30
C GLY A 165 11.61 -25.67 4.66
N LEU A 166 12.74 -26.31 4.33
CA LEU A 166 14.07 -25.90 4.76
C LEU A 166 14.46 -24.45 4.39
N PRO A 167 14.13 -23.91 3.21
CA PRO A 167 14.42 -22.49 2.93
C PRO A 167 13.77 -21.54 3.92
N ALA A 168 12.47 -21.72 4.20
CA ALA A 168 11.76 -20.92 5.18
C ALA A 168 12.35 -21.08 6.60
N ILE A 169 12.63 -22.32 7.00
CA ILE A 169 13.18 -22.63 8.33
C ILE A 169 14.54 -21.94 8.54
N ARG A 170 15.43 -21.95 7.54
CA ARG A 170 16.74 -21.30 7.64
C ARG A 170 16.63 -19.80 7.90
N ILE A 171 15.75 -19.12 7.19
CA ILE A 171 15.53 -17.67 7.38
C ILE A 171 14.98 -17.42 8.79
N VAL A 172 13.99 -18.20 9.22
CA VAL A 172 13.43 -18.06 10.57
C VAL A 172 14.51 -18.28 11.65
N GLN A 173 15.37 -19.26 11.49
CA GLN A 173 16.46 -19.51 12.42
C GLN A 173 17.47 -18.36 12.50
N GLN A 174 17.65 -17.60 11.41
CA GLN A 174 18.55 -16.44 11.37
C GLN A 174 17.96 -15.21 12.07
N ILE A 175 16.62 -15.06 12.04
CA ILE A 175 15.95 -13.87 12.58
C ILE A 175 15.36 -14.08 13.98
N VAL A 176 15.17 -15.31 14.43
CA VAL A 176 14.42 -15.63 15.68
C VAL A 176 15.01 -15.02 16.93
N GLY A 177 16.28 -14.73 16.98
CA GLY A 177 16.97 -14.11 18.11
C GLY A 177 17.17 -12.60 17.98
N GLN A 178 16.67 -12.00 16.91
CA GLN A 178 16.81 -10.57 16.66
C GLN A 178 15.65 -9.78 17.29
N PRO A 179 15.86 -8.53 17.72
CA PRO A 179 14.78 -7.69 18.25
C PRO A 179 13.82 -7.25 17.15
N ASP A 180 14.29 -7.13 15.95
CA ASP A 180 13.52 -6.75 14.76
C ASP A 180 14.07 -7.43 13.49
N ALA A 181 13.29 -7.36 12.42
CA ALA A 181 13.72 -7.79 11.10
C ALA A 181 13.33 -6.75 10.05
N ARG A 182 14.33 -6.29 9.30
CA ARG A 182 14.14 -5.37 8.19
C ARG A 182 14.28 -6.10 6.87
N ILE A 183 13.36 -5.83 5.95
CA ILE A 183 13.47 -6.31 4.58
C ILE A 183 14.27 -5.31 3.75
N HIS A 184 15.17 -5.83 2.93
CA HIS A 184 15.78 -5.13 1.80
C HIS A 184 15.37 -5.85 0.52
N ALA A 185 14.78 -5.13 -0.43
CA ALA A 185 14.25 -5.72 -1.65
C ALA A 185 14.33 -4.75 -2.84
N GLU A 186 14.28 -5.32 -4.05
CA GLU A 186 14.18 -4.51 -5.29
C GLU A 186 12.77 -3.93 -5.49
N ALA A 187 11.75 -4.51 -4.88
CA ALA A 187 10.38 -4.03 -4.95
C ALA A 187 10.12 -3.01 -3.84
N GLN A 188 9.68 -1.82 -4.23
CA GLN A 188 9.44 -0.70 -3.29
C GLN A 188 8.39 -1.03 -2.22
N GLU A 189 7.44 -1.88 -2.55
CA GLU A 189 6.37 -2.34 -1.67
C GLU A 189 6.88 -3.23 -0.52
N LEU A 190 8.10 -3.76 -0.66
CA LEU A 190 8.77 -4.60 0.32
C LEU A 190 9.97 -3.92 0.97
N ASP A 191 10.66 -3.05 0.23
CA ASP A 191 11.90 -2.46 0.71
C ASP A 191 11.68 -1.56 1.92
N GLY A 192 12.49 -1.77 2.94
CA GLY A 192 12.41 -1.01 4.18
C GLY A 192 11.35 -1.48 5.18
N LEU A 193 10.52 -2.46 4.85
CA LEU A 193 9.57 -3.01 5.81
C LEU A 193 10.30 -3.51 7.06
N LEU A 194 9.82 -3.08 8.23
CA LEU A 194 10.37 -3.40 9.53
C LEU A 194 9.34 -4.16 10.36
N PHE A 195 9.74 -5.25 10.98
CA PHE A 195 8.92 -6.09 11.83
C PHE A 195 9.53 -6.17 13.22
N ASP A 196 8.75 -5.87 14.26
CA ASP A 196 9.16 -6.08 15.65
C ASP A 196 9.07 -7.57 15.99
N LEU A 197 10.19 -8.18 16.32
CA LEU A 197 10.29 -9.60 16.66
C LEU A 197 10.28 -9.86 18.17
N SER A 198 9.94 -8.86 18.99
CA SER A 198 9.77 -9.04 20.42
C SER A 198 8.73 -10.12 20.71
N GLY A 199 9.13 -11.18 21.40
CA GLY A 199 8.27 -12.34 21.67
C GLY A 199 8.14 -13.37 20.54
N TYR A 200 8.78 -13.14 19.37
CA TYR A 200 8.70 -14.04 18.21
C TYR A 200 9.20 -15.45 18.53
N ALA A 201 10.32 -15.56 19.25
CA ALA A 201 10.90 -16.86 19.65
C ALA A 201 9.92 -17.71 20.50
N GLU A 202 9.16 -17.06 21.37
CA GLU A 202 8.11 -17.70 22.19
C GLU A 202 6.93 -18.12 21.29
N ALA A 203 6.45 -17.19 20.46
CA ALA A 203 5.25 -17.38 19.64
C ALA A 203 5.42 -18.51 18.60
N ILE A 204 6.62 -18.71 18.07
CA ILE A 204 6.87 -19.77 17.07
C ILE A 204 7.09 -21.15 17.69
N ARG A 205 7.26 -21.26 19.02
CA ARG A 205 7.57 -22.53 19.69
C ARG A 205 6.54 -23.64 19.40
N PRO A 206 5.22 -23.41 19.51
CA PRO A 206 4.22 -24.42 19.18
C PRO A 206 4.26 -24.81 17.71
N LEU A 207 4.47 -23.82 16.82
CA LEU A 207 4.60 -24.05 15.38
C LEU A 207 5.82 -24.94 15.05
N ARG A 208 6.97 -24.68 15.67
CA ARG A 208 8.19 -25.48 15.50
C ARG A 208 7.96 -26.93 15.95
N GLN A 209 7.31 -27.13 17.10
CA GLN A 209 6.95 -28.46 17.59
C GLN A 209 6.05 -29.21 16.62
N ALA A 210 5.02 -28.53 16.09
CA ALA A 210 4.08 -29.12 15.14
C ALA A 210 4.75 -29.46 13.80
N CYS A 211 5.71 -28.64 13.34
CA CYS A 211 6.44 -28.87 12.09
C CYS A 211 7.76 -29.67 12.25
N GLY A 212 8.13 -30.07 13.45
CA GLY A 212 9.25 -31.00 13.71
C GLY A 212 10.65 -30.38 13.47
N TRP A 213 10.89 -29.10 13.84
CA TRP A 213 12.22 -28.46 13.66
C TRP A 213 12.63 -27.52 14.78
#